data_cbfc847d22d414c1967d0717885bc107
#
_entry.id   cbfc847d22d414c1967d0717885bc107
#
_cell.length_a   1.000
_cell.length_b   1.000
_cell.length_c   1.000
_cell.angle_alpha   90.00
_cell.angle_beta   90.00
_cell.angle_gamma   90.00
#
_symmetry.space_group_name_H-M   'P 1'
#
loop_
_entity.id
_entity.type
_entity.pdbx_description
1 polymer ?
#
loop_
_entity_poly.entity_id
_entity_poly.type
_entity_poly.pdbx_seq_one_letter_code
_entity_poly.pdbx_strand_id
1 'polypeptide(L)'
;MKRIVSAALLMTCLLTGCGMSGLLPQGSTHAASQNELYAAQTAKETHELRPQLMETQTVCLWAREQLPEELQATYDLLDHTAAVHGEEPVQVEATLEEVRRCLSALRIDHPEYFWFDGAASYTTASVPILGDSTSVTLTYTMDAETARSLKPQVDAYEKACFDTLAAAQTDYQKILGVYQYIIANTDYVLDVQDQSMICVMTEHRGTCAGYAKTFQYLMLRLGIPCTLALGTGEGSESHGWNIVECGGDWYQVDVTWGDPVDETGAPGTSLDYT
;
A
#
# COMPACT_ATOMS: atom_id res chain seq x y z
N MET A 1 33.58 -32.60 11.91
CA MET A 1 34.11 -32.85 10.55
C MET A 1 33.01 -33.50 9.73
N LYS A 2 32.30 -32.73 8.93
CA LYS A 2 31.50 -33.24 7.79
C LYS A 2 31.59 -32.19 6.70
N ARG A 3 32.14 -32.57 5.56
CA ARG A 3 32.39 -31.75 4.39
C ARG A 3 31.10 -31.58 3.59
N ILE A 4 30.77 -30.34 3.25
CA ILE A 4 29.73 -30.02 2.28
C ILE A 4 30.43 -29.93 0.92
N VAL A 5 29.98 -30.74 -0.03
CA VAL A 5 30.46 -30.77 -1.39
C VAL A 5 29.55 -29.83 -2.24
N SER A 6 30.16 -28.75 -2.75
CA SER A 6 29.52 -27.90 -3.76
C SER A 6 29.61 -28.62 -5.12
N ALA A 7 28.47 -28.87 -5.74
CA ALA A 7 28.43 -29.30 -7.13
C ALA A 7 28.17 -28.09 -8.04
N ALA A 8 29.24 -27.64 -8.71
CA ALA A 8 29.15 -26.71 -9.83
C ALA A 8 28.88 -27.50 -11.10
N LEU A 9 27.73 -27.26 -11.75
CA LEU A 9 27.39 -27.86 -13.02
C LEU A 9 27.86 -26.92 -14.16
N LEU A 10 29.01 -27.26 -14.75
CA LEU A 10 29.48 -26.66 -16.01
C LEU A 10 28.73 -27.30 -17.17
N MET A 11 27.94 -26.51 -17.90
CA MET A 11 27.33 -26.93 -19.16
C MET A 11 28.16 -26.37 -20.32
N THR A 12 28.99 -27.23 -20.92
CA THR A 12 29.73 -26.97 -22.16
C THR A 12 28.82 -27.17 -23.37
N CYS A 13 28.50 -26.10 -24.10
CA CYS A 13 27.88 -26.20 -25.41
C CYS A 13 28.95 -26.41 -26.51
N LEU A 14 28.91 -27.54 -27.16
CA LEU A 14 29.65 -27.83 -28.42
C LEU A 14 28.88 -27.24 -29.60
N LEU A 15 29.56 -26.35 -30.34
CA LEU A 15 29.15 -25.85 -31.65
C LEU A 15 29.54 -26.86 -32.72
N THR A 16 28.60 -27.39 -33.47
CA THR A 16 28.84 -27.89 -34.82
C THR A 16 27.76 -27.35 -35.74
N GLY A 17 28.19 -26.59 -36.75
CA GLY A 17 27.29 -26.01 -37.71
C GLY A 17 26.98 -26.98 -38.86
N CYS A 18 25.87 -26.76 -39.51
CA CYS A 18 25.72 -26.80 -40.98
C CYS A 18 24.37 -26.20 -41.37
N GLY A 19 24.38 -25.31 -42.35
CA GLY A 19 23.23 -24.51 -42.73
C GLY A 19 22.19 -25.27 -43.57
N MET A 20 20.99 -24.68 -43.55
CA MET A 20 20.10 -24.61 -44.71
C MET A 20 19.04 -23.52 -44.50
N SER A 21 18.89 -22.72 -45.54
CA SER A 21 17.97 -21.61 -45.65
C SER A 21 16.51 -22.07 -45.62
N GLY A 22 15.69 -21.45 -44.81
CA GLY A 22 14.23 -21.56 -44.83
C GLY A 22 13.63 -20.37 -44.11
N LEU A 23 13.00 -19.46 -44.88
CA LEU A 23 12.24 -18.33 -44.31
C LEU A 23 11.07 -18.87 -43.47
N LEU A 24 11.12 -18.58 -42.17
CA LEU A 24 9.96 -18.61 -41.30
C LEU A 24 9.81 -17.23 -40.64
N PRO A 25 8.59 -16.74 -40.41
CA PRO A 25 8.39 -15.42 -39.81
C PRO A 25 8.96 -15.45 -38.39
N GLN A 26 9.81 -14.48 -38.07
CA GLN A 26 10.32 -14.26 -36.74
C GLN A 26 9.18 -13.74 -35.85
N GLY A 27 8.53 -14.67 -35.13
CA GLY A 27 7.84 -14.31 -33.91
C GLY A 27 8.89 -13.92 -32.87
N SER A 28 8.94 -12.66 -32.48
CA SER A 28 9.73 -12.19 -31.36
C SER A 28 9.19 -12.82 -30.08
N THR A 29 9.73 -13.96 -29.70
CA THR A 29 9.58 -14.44 -28.33
C THR A 29 10.49 -13.58 -27.46
N HIS A 30 9.98 -12.47 -26.94
CA HIS A 30 10.57 -11.85 -25.76
C HIS A 30 10.59 -12.93 -24.67
N ALA A 31 11.77 -13.35 -24.23
CA ALA A 31 11.90 -14.10 -22.99
C ALA A 31 11.37 -13.18 -21.89
N ALA A 32 10.32 -13.62 -21.21
CA ALA A 32 9.79 -12.87 -20.06
C ALA A 32 10.94 -12.59 -19.07
N SER A 33 11.03 -11.37 -18.59
CA SER A 33 12.00 -11.02 -17.57
C SER A 33 11.80 -11.90 -16.32
N GLN A 34 12.84 -12.10 -15.51
CA GLN A 34 12.70 -12.86 -14.28
C GLN A 34 11.61 -12.26 -13.38
N ASN A 35 11.40 -10.94 -13.43
CA ASN A 35 10.34 -10.25 -12.71
C ASN A 35 8.95 -10.62 -13.23
N GLU A 36 8.76 -10.75 -14.55
CA GLU A 36 7.48 -11.21 -15.13
C GLU A 36 7.19 -12.68 -14.81
N LEU A 37 8.21 -13.54 -14.80
CA LEU A 37 8.09 -14.93 -14.39
C LEU A 37 7.78 -15.06 -12.90
N TYR A 38 8.43 -14.25 -12.07
CA TYR A 38 8.17 -14.20 -10.63
C TYR A 38 6.77 -13.64 -10.34
N ALA A 39 6.38 -12.54 -10.98
CA ALA A 39 5.05 -11.97 -10.88
C ALA A 39 3.95 -12.95 -11.33
N ALA A 40 4.18 -13.70 -12.42
CA ALA A 40 3.24 -14.72 -12.90
C ALA A 40 3.15 -15.94 -11.96
N GLN A 41 4.25 -16.31 -11.31
CA GLN A 41 4.31 -17.44 -10.38
C GLN A 41 3.66 -17.07 -9.03
N THR A 42 3.94 -15.88 -8.52
CA THR A 42 3.33 -15.33 -7.31
C THR A 42 1.86 -14.98 -7.50
N ALA A 43 1.43 -14.47 -8.65
CA ALA A 43 0.01 -14.25 -8.96
C ALA A 43 -0.83 -15.53 -8.88
N LYS A 44 -0.20 -16.68 -9.02
CA LYS A 44 -0.85 -18.00 -8.90
C LYS A 44 -1.05 -18.46 -7.47
N GLU A 45 -0.13 -18.07 -6.57
CA GLU A 45 -0.16 -18.42 -5.14
C GLU A 45 -1.00 -17.46 -4.30
N THR A 46 -1.20 -16.21 -4.78
CA THR A 46 -1.91 -15.14 -4.06
C THR A 46 -3.42 -15.16 -4.19
N HIS A 47 -3.98 -16.06 -4.97
CA HIS A 47 -5.43 -16.16 -5.13
C HIS A 47 -6.18 -16.42 -3.80
N GLU A 48 -5.49 -16.69 -2.69
CA GLU A 48 -6.12 -17.09 -1.43
C GLU A 48 -6.15 -16.03 -0.33
N LEU A 49 -5.29 -15.01 -0.32
CA LEU A 49 -5.22 -14.04 0.80
C LEU A 49 -5.87 -12.69 0.50
N ARG A 50 -5.70 -12.16 -0.70
CA ARG A 50 -6.31 -10.89 -1.10
C ARG A 50 -7.85 -10.92 -1.10
N PRO A 51 -8.53 -11.99 -1.55
CA PRO A 51 -10.00 -12.07 -1.53
C PRO A 51 -10.59 -12.06 -0.11
N GLN A 52 -9.90 -12.60 0.87
CA GLN A 52 -10.43 -12.71 2.24
C GLN A 52 -10.41 -11.39 3.00
N LEU A 53 -9.57 -10.44 2.59
CA LEU A 53 -9.48 -9.13 3.23
C LEU A 53 -10.19 -8.03 2.40
N MET A 54 -10.41 -8.23 1.07
CA MET A 54 -10.70 -7.11 0.16
C MET A 54 -11.66 -7.44 -0.99
N GLU A 55 -12.75 -8.13 -0.75
CA GLU A 55 -13.65 -8.65 -1.81
C GLU A 55 -14.30 -7.61 -2.74
N THR A 56 -14.25 -6.30 -2.49
CA THR A 56 -14.86 -5.27 -3.37
C THR A 56 -14.26 -3.87 -3.17
N GLN A 57 -12.95 -3.70 -3.23
CA GLN A 57 -12.38 -2.36 -3.13
C GLN A 57 -12.18 -1.74 -4.51
N THR A 58 -12.66 -0.52 -4.69
CA THR A 58 -12.20 0.33 -5.78
C THR A 58 -10.74 0.67 -5.51
N VAL A 59 -9.87 0.21 -6.39
CA VAL A 59 -8.44 0.46 -6.25
C VAL A 59 -8.15 1.84 -6.84
N CYS A 60 -7.79 2.80 -6.00
CA CYS A 60 -7.26 4.09 -6.41
C CYS A 60 -5.74 4.04 -6.21
N LEU A 61 -5.00 3.74 -7.26
CA LEU A 61 -3.53 3.68 -7.25
C LEU A 61 -2.93 5.01 -7.71
N TRP A 62 -3.38 6.10 -7.12
CA TRP A 62 -2.98 7.44 -7.55
C TRP A 62 -1.47 7.65 -7.45
N ALA A 63 -0.83 7.21 -6.36
CA ALA A 63 0.62 7.38 -6.18
C ALA A 63 1.43 6.49 -7.12
N ARG A 64 0.96 5.27 -7.42
CA ARG A 64 1.53 4.41 -8.46
C ARG A 64 1.50 5.07 -9.83
N GLU A 65 0.37 5.71 -10.20
CA GLU A 65 0.21 6.39 -11.48
C GLU A 65 1.14 7.60 -11.64
N GLN A 66 1.61 8.19 -10.53
CA GLN A 66 2.61 9.27 -10.54
C GLN A 66 4.06 8.74 -10.63
N LEU A 67 4.28 7.44 -10.50
CA LEU A 67 5.60 6.86 -10.72
C LEU A 67 5.93 6.82 -12.22
N PRO A 68 7.22 7.00 -12.59
CA PRO A 68 7.69 6.68 -13.94
C PRO A 68 7.27 5.26 -14.36
N GLU A 69 6.95 5.07 -15.64
CA GLU A 69 6.44 3.80 -16.17
C GLU A 69 7.39 2.63 -15.84
N GLU A 70 8.70 2.88 -15.92
CA GLU A 70 9.75 1.89 -15.61
C GLU A 70 9.74 1.42 -14.14
N LEU A 71 9.17 2.21 -13.21
CA LEU A 71 9.09 1.84 -11.80
C LEU A 71 7.79 1.13 -11.41
N GLN A 72 6.78 1.14 -12.28
CA GLN A 72 5.49 0.56 -11.97
C GLN A 72 5.57 -0.97 -11.76
N ALA A 73 6.43 -1.66 -12.51
CA ALA A 73 6.68 -3.09 -12.31
C ALA A 73 7.34 -3.38 -10.94
N THR A 74 8.27 -2.52 -10.50
CA THR A 74 8.86 -2.61 -9.16
C THR A 74 7.82 -2.36 -8.08
N TYR A 75 6.98 -1.34 -8.26
CA TYR A 75 5.86 -1.09 -7.36
C TYR A 75 4.93 -2.30 -7.27
N ASP A 76 4.49 -2.86 -8.39
CA ASP A 76 3.56 -4.00 -8.44
C ASP A 76 4.13 -5.25 -7.73
N LEU A 77 5.43 -5.49 -7.83
CA LEU A 77 6.10 -6.58 -7.12
C LEU A 77 6.14 -6.34 -5.60
N LEU A 78 6.43 -5.11 -5.17
CA LEU A 78 6.45 -4.74 -3.76
C LEU A 78 5.04 -4.72 -3.17
N ASP A 79 4.03 -4.24 -3.92
CA ASP A 79 2.62 -4.29 -3.57
C ASP A 79 2.18 -5.74 -3.31
N HIS A 80 2.47 -6.60 -4.29
CA HIS A 80 2.18 -8.02 -4.14
C HIS A 80 2.82 -8.62 -2.88
N THR A 81 4.10 -8.31 -2.65
CA THR A 81 4.84 -8.82 -1.48
C THR A 81 4.22 -8.34 -0.17
N ALA A 82 3.83 -7.06 -0.08
CA ALA A 82 3.16 -6.50 1.08
C ALA A 82 1.77 -7.09 1.31
N ALA A 83 1.00 -7.29 0.23
CA ALA A 83 -0.35 -7.87 0.27
C ALA A 83 -0.40 -9.27 0.85
N VAL A 84 0.63 -10.09 0.58
CA VAL A 84 0.73 -11.47 1.09
C VAL A 84 1.54 -11.60 2.37
N HIS A 85 2.03 -10.48 2.91
CA HIS A 85 2.93 -10.48 4.05
C HIS A 85 4.22 -11.29 3.77
N GLY A 86 4.80 -11.10 2.56
CA GLY A 86 5.98 -11.85 2.11
C GLY A 86 7.24 -11.47 2.87
N GLU A 87 7.92 -12.44 3.47
CA GLU A 87 9.12 -12.24 4.29
C GLU A 87 10.42 -12.52 3.51
N GLU A 88 10.32 -13.15 2.35
CA GLU A 88 11.48 -13.46 1.52
C GLU A 88 11.98 -12.23 0.75
N PRO A 89 13.30 -12.11 0.53
CA PRO A 89 13.84 -11.00 -0.26
C PRO A 89 13.40 -11.08 -1.73
N VAL A 90 12.92 -9.96 -2.26
CA VAL A 90 12.59 -9.81 -3.67
C VAL A 90 13.66 -9.01 -4.41
N GLN A 91 13.96 -9.40 -5.64
CA GLN A 91 14.94 -8.72 -6.48
C GLN A 91 14.22 -7.76 -7.42
N VAL A 92 14.66 -6.51 -7.45
CA VAL A 92 14.15 -5.48 -8.35
C VAL A 92 15.27 -4.84 -9.15
N GLU A 93 14.99 -4.51 -10.41
CA GLU A 93 15.91 -3.78 -11.30
C GLU A 93 15.71 -2.28 -11.09
N ALA A 94 16.07 -1.81 -9.90
CA ALA A 94 15.90 -0.42 -9.49
C ALA A 94 16.98 -0.04 -8.47
N THR A 95 17.34 1.24 -8.47
CA THR A 95 18.21 1.82 -7.45
C THR A 95 17.50 1.88 -6.09
N LEU A 96 18.29 2.04 -5.02
CA LEU A 96 17.73 2.19 -3.68
C LEU A 96 16.74 3.39 -3.57
N GLU A 97 17.04 4.49 -4.26
CA GLU A 97 16.18 5.68 -4.25
C GLU A 97 14.84 5.41 -4.95
N GLU A 98 14.88 4.70 -6.07
CA GLU A 98 13.68 4.29 -6.80
C GLU A 98 12.81 3.31 -5.98
N VAL A 99 13.43 2.34 -5.31
CA VAL A 99 12.73 1.44 -4.39
C VAL A 99 12.04 2.23 -3.28
N ARG A 100 12.71 3.21 -2.67
CA ARG A 100 12.11 4.06 -1.63
C ARG A 100 10.91 4.87 -2.15
N ARG A 101 10.97 5.34 -3.40
CA ARG A 101 9.82 5.99 -4.05
C ARG A 101 8.65 5.04 -4.22
N CYS A 102 8.88 3.81 -4.66
CA CYS A 102 7.85 2.78 -4.77
C CYS A 102 7.22 2.45 -3.40
N LEU A 103 8.03 2.27 -2.36
CA LEU A 103 7.52 2.01 -1.00
C LEU A 103 6.72 3.19 -0.42
N SER A 104 7.13 4.42 -0.73
CA SER A 104 6.37 5.61 -0.35
C SER A 104 5.02 5.67 -1.07
N ALA A 105 4.99 5.37 -2.37
CA ALA A 105 3.77 5.31 -3.16
C ALA A 105 2.82 4.22 -2.62
N LEU A 106 3.36 3.04 -2.29
CA LEU A 106 2.60 1.92 -1.74
C LEU A 106 1.90 2.28 -0.42
N ARG A 107 2.58 3.01 0.47
CA ARG A 107 1.98 3.50 1.72
C ARG A 107 0.86 4.51 1.52
N ILE A 108 0.89 5.26 0.42
CA ILE A 108 -0.15 6.24 0.05
C ILE A 108 -1.36 5.51 -0.52
N ASP A 109 -1.15 4.51 -1.37
CA ASP A 109 -2.23 3.85 -2.11
C ASP A 109 -2.96 2.78 -1.27
N HIS A 110 -2.31 2.18 -0.26
CA HIS A 110 -2.81 1.01 0.47
C HIS A 110 -2.97 1.26 1.98
N PRO A 111 -4.00 2.01 2.41
CA PRO A 111 -4.30 2.19 3.83
C PRO A 111 -4.61 0.87 4.55
N GLU A 112 -5.10 -0.13 3.81
CA GLU A 112 -5.47 -1.47 4.28
C GLU A 112 -4.27 -2.32 4.70
N TYR A 113 -3.05 -1.99 4.27
CA TYR A 113 -1.84 -2.70 4.73
C TYR A 113 -1.36 -2.15 6.08
N PHE A 114 -2.25 -2.17 7.08
CA PHE A 114 -1.95 -1.65 8.42
C PHE A 114 -0.81 -2.38 9.12
N TRP A 115 -0.42 -3.54 8.63
CA TRP A 115 0.76 -4.29 9.07
C TRP A 115 2.08 -3.82 8.44
N PHE A 116 2.05 -2.84 7.53
CA PHE A 116 3.19 -2.35 6.78
C PHE A 116 3.31 -0.83 6.84
N ASP A 117 4.44 -0.32 7.33
CA ASP A 117 4.72 1.11 7.48
C ASP A 117 5.71 1.66 6.43
N GLY A 118 6.12 0.84 5.47
CA GLY A 118 7.11 1.18 4.45
C GLY A 118 8.55 0.82 4.84
N ALA A 119 8.76 0.15 5.98
CA ALA A 119 10.08 -0.29 6.39
C ALA A 119 10.57 -1.49 5.57
N ALA A 120 11.85 -1.46 5.19
CA ALA A 120 12.49 -2.56 4.49
C ALA A 120 13.99 -2.56 4.72
N SER A 121 14.61 -3.72 4.60
CA SER A 121 16.07 -3.87 4.50
C SER A 121 16.49 -4.07 3.05
N TYR A 122 17.70 -3.63 2.71
CA TYR A 122 18.17 -3.55 1.34
C TYR A 122 19.57 -4.12 1.18
N THR A 123 19.80 -4.83 0.06
CA THR A 123 21.14 -5.15 -0.44
C THR A 123 21.21 -4.74 -1.90
N THR A 124 22.11 -3.82 -2.22
CA THR A 124 22.28 -3.30 -3.58
C THR A 124 23.48 -3.97 -4.28
N ALA A 125 23.32 -4.25 -5.57
CA ALA A 125 24.40 -4.68 -6.44
C ALA A 125 24.37 -3.84 -7.72
N SER A 126 25.53 -3.35 -8.15
CA SER A 126 25.70 -2.63 -9.42
C SER A 126 26.62 -3.44 -10.30
N VAL A 127 26.12 -3.87 -11.47
CA VAL A 127 26.89 -4.64 -12.44
C VAL A 127 27.06 -3.80 -13.70
N PRO A 128 28.30 -3.52 -14.15
CA PRO A 128 28.57 -2.53 -15.20
C PRO A 128 27.85 -2.73 -16.54
N ILE A 129 27.27 -3.88 -16.81
CA ILE A 129 26.56 -4.20 -18.06
C ILE A 129 25.08 -4.50 -17.82
N LEU A 130 24.72 -4.90 -16.60
CA LEU A 130 23.35 -5.33 -16.24
C LEU A 130 22.55 -4.25 -15.50
N GLY A 131 23.20 -3.14 -15.12
CA GLY A 131 22.55 -2.08 -14.35
C GLY A 131 22.55 -2.29 -12.85
N ASP A 132 21.76 -1.48 -12.15
CA ASP A 132 21.59 -1.55 -10.72
C ASP A 132 20.45 -2.54 -10.37
N SER A 133 20.69 -3.35 -9.35
CA SER A 133 19.67 -4.22 -8.79
C SER A 133 19.65 -4.11 -7.26
N THR A 134 18.46 -4.16 -6.70
CA THR A 134 18.27 -4.10 -5.25
C THR A 134 17.49 -5.32 -4.78
N SER A 135 18.05 -6.01 -3.79
CA SER A 135 17.34 -7.02 -3.02
C SER A 135 16.60 -6.33 -1.89
N VAL A 136 15.30 -6.47 -1.83
CA VAL A 136 14.41 -5.80 -0.85
C VAL A 136 13.74 -6.84 0.01
N THR A 137 13.85 -6.72 1.33
CA THR A 137 13.06 -7.52 2.27
C THR A 137 12.17 -6.56 3.06
N LEU A 138 10.85 -6.70 2.93
CA LEU A 138 9.90 -5.88 3.66
C LEU A 138 9.94 -6.21 5.15
N THR A 139 9.72 -5.19 5.97
CA THR A 139 9.62 -5.33 7.43
C THR A 139 8.20 -4.95 7.84
N TYR A 140 7.60 -5.76 8.68
CA TYR A 140 6.21 -5.58 9.10
C TYR A 140 6.12 -5.16 10.56
N THR A 141 5.11 -4.36 10.89
CA THR A 141 4.84 -3.89 12.26
C THR A 141 4.24 -4.98 13.15
N MET A 142 3.66 -6.00 12.53
CA MET A 142 3.09 -7.18 13.19
C MET A 142 3.17 -8.39 12.27
N ASP A 143 3.06 -9.59 12.81
CA ASP A 143 3.01 -10.81 12.00
C ASP A 143 1.63 -11.02 11.32
N ALA A 144 1.61 -11.91 10.32
CA ALA A 144 0.43 -12.18 9.52
C ALA A 144 -0.74 -12.79 10.31
N GLU A 145 -0.48 -13.51 11.41
CA GLU A 145 -1.51 -14.10 12.25
C GLU A 145 -2.20 -13.01 13.08
N THR A 146 -1.41 -12.13 13.68
CA THR A 146 -1.89 -10.93 14.39
C THR A 146 -2.73 -10.07 13.46
N ALA A 147 -2.24 -9.73 12.25
CA ALA A 147 -2.98 -8.94 11.29
C ALA A 147 -4.34 -9.58 10.94
N ARG A 148 -4.37 -10.88 10.68
CA ARG A 148 -5.65 -11.60 10.43
C ARG A 148 -6.59 -11.58 11.63
N SER A 149 -6.08 -11.64 12.85
CA SER A 149 -6.89 -11.63 14.06
C SER A 149 -7.61 -10.30 14.30
N LEU A 150 -7.13 -9.20 13.72
CA LEU A 150 -7.72 -7.87 13.84
C LEU A 150 -8.83 -7.62 12.81
N LYS A 151 -8.89 -8.42 11.73
CA LYS A 151 -9.90 -8.24 10.68
C LYS A 151 -11.35 -8.17 11.19
N PRO A 152 -11.83 -9.02 12.12
CA PRO A 152 -13.19 -8.90 12.63
C PRO A 152 -13.50 -7.56 13.30
N GLN A 153 -12.51 -6.90 13.89
CA GLN A 153 -12.66 -5.57 14.51
C GLN A 153 -12.73 -4.49 13.42
N VAL A 154 -11.89 -4.59 12.39
CA VAL A 154 -11.97 -3.72 11.20
C VAL A 154 -13.34 -3.82 10.53
N ASP A 155 -13.82 -5.05 10.30
CA ASP A 155 -15.13 -5.30 9.70
C ASP A 155 -16.28 -4.75 10.57
N ALA A 156 -16.17 -4.85 11.88
CA ALA A 156 -17.17 -4.32 12.81
C ALA A 156 -17.21 -2.79 12.79
N TYR A 157 -16.05 -2.12 12.76
CA TYR A 157 -15.97 -0.67 12.66
C TYR A 157 -16.54 -0.17 11.32
N GLU A 158 -16.10 -0.80 10.19
CA GLU A 158 -16.63 -0.50 8.85
C GLU A 158 -18.15 -0.64 8.83
N LYS A 159 -18.68 -1.76 9.30
CA LYS A 159 -20.12 -1.99 9.35
C LYS A 159 -20.85 -0.95 10.18
N ALA A 160 -20.34 -0.62 11.36
CA ALA A 160 -20.97 0.38 12.22
C ALA A 160 -20.99 1.76 11.56
N CYS A 161 -19.90 2.15 10.87
CA CYS A 161 -19.85 3.37 10.08
C CYS A 161 -20.89 3.33 8.95
N PHE A 162 -20.93 2.27 8.15
CA PHE A 162 -21.82 2.18 6.98
C PHE A 162 -23.29 2.07 7.37
N ASP A 163 -23.61 1.49 8.51
CA ASP A 163 -25.00 1.49 9.04
C ASP A 163 -25.50 2.93 9.26
N THR A 164 -24.64 3.89 9.61
CA THR A 164 -25.03 5.31 9.75
C THR A 164 -25.32 5.99 8.42
N LEU A 165 -24.79 5.43 7.32
CA LEU A 165 -24.92 5.97 5.95
C LEU A 165 -26.15 5.45 5.20
N ALA A 166 -27.02 4.67 5.83
CA ALA A 166 -28.16 4.02 5.16
C ALA A 166 -29.09 4.98 4.40
N ALA A 167 -29.15 6.25 4.80
CA ALA A 167 -29.93 7.28 4.14
C ALA A 167 -29.15 8.11 3.11
N ALA A 168 -27.82 7.93 2.99
CA ALA A 168 -26.99 8.70 2.08
C ALA A 168 -27.25 8.29 0.62
N GLN A 169 -27.63 9.28 -0.21
CA GLN A 169 -27.97 9.07 -1.63
C GLN A 169 -26.88 9.56 -2.57
N THR A 170 -25.94 10.38 -2.09
CA THR A 170 -24.90 11.00 -2.89
C THR A 170 -23.52 10.72 -2.28
N ASP A 171 -22.46 10.82 -3.10
CA ASP A 171 -21.10 10.65 -2.60
C ASP A 171 -20.74 11.73 -1.58
N TYR A 172 -21.21 12.98 -1.77
CA TYR A 172 -21.06 14.02 -0.74
C TYR A 172 -21.64 13.62 0.62
N GLN A 173 -22.85 13.04 0.64
CA GLN A 173 -23.46 12.59 1.89
C GLN A 173 -22.69 11.45 2.54
N LYS A 174 -22.14 10.54 1.73
CA LYS A 174 -21.28 9.44 2.24
C LYS A 174 -19.97 9.99 2.81
N ILE A 175 -19.30 10.88 2.07
CA ILE A 175 -18.07 11.56 2.49
C ILE A 175 -18.27 12.28 3.84
N LEU A 176 -19.33 13.09 3.93
CA LEU A 176 -19.66 13.83 5.15
C LEU A 176 -19.99 12.88 6.31
N GLY A 177 -20.75 11.82 6.04
CA GLY A 177 -21.15 10.85 7.06
C GLY A 177 -19.94 10.08 7.62
N VAL A 178 -19.01 9.64 6.77
CA VAL A 178 -17.76 8.99 7.22
C VAL A 178 -16.90 9.96 8.02
N TYR A 179 -16.74 11.19 7.54
CA TYR A 179 -16.03 12.26 8.24
C TYR A 179 -16.57 12.45 9.66
N GLN A 180 -17.87 12.64 9.79
CA GLN A 180 -18.56 12.81 11.08
C GLN A 180 -18.45 11.56 11.97
N TYR A 181 -18.53 10.36 11.38
CA TYR A 181 -18.41 9.11 12.13
C TYR A 181 -17.04 8.96 12.76
N ILE A 182 -15.95 9.21 12.01
CA ILE A 182 -14.59 9.11 12.53
C ILE A 182 -14.40 10.09 13.70
N ILE A 183 -14.76 11.36 13.53
CA ILE A 183 -14.64 12.38 14.57
C ILE A 183 -15.44 12.00 15.83
N ALA A 184 -16.65 11.50 15.67
CA ALA A 184 -17.51 11.16 16.81
C ALA A 184 -17.05 9.89 17.57
N ASN A 185 -16.16 9.08 16.98
CA ASN A 185 -15.77 7.77 17.52
C ASN A 185 -14.25 7.62 17.69
N THR A 186 -13.49 8.69 17.63
CA THR A 186 -12.02 8.61 17.74
C THR A 186 -11.51 9.77 18.57
N ASP A 187 -10.61 9.50 19.51
CA ASP A 187 -9.88 10.51 20.26
C ASP A 187 -8.55 10.83 19.58
N TYR A 188 -8.27 12.10 19.31
CA TYR A 188 -6.97 12.52 18.80
C TYR A 188 -5.90 12.46 19.89
N VAL A 189 -4.81 11.75 19.65
CA VAL A 189 -3.71 11.56 20.59
C VAL A 189 -2.37 11.59 19.88
N LEU A 190 -1.33 12.09 20.55
CA LEU A 190 0.04 12.17 20.03
C LEU A 190 0.94 11.01 20.49
N ASP A 191 0.50 10.23 21.47
CA ASP A 191 1.30 9.18 22.10
C ASP A 191 1.15 7.79 21.46
N VAL A 192 0.42 7.69 20.34
CA VAL A 192 0.29 6.43 19.57
C VAL A 192 1.51 6.23 18.70
N GLN A 193 2.18 5.11 18.86
CA GLN A 193 3.31 4.74 18.00
C GLN A 193 2.86 4.23 16.63
N ASP A 194 1.73 3.51 16.58
CA ASP A 194 1.14 3.05 15.33
C ASP A 194 0.34 4.18 14.66
N GLN A 195 0.74 4.55 13.46
CA GLN A 195 0.11 5.59 12.64
C GLN A 195 -0.74 4.99 11.51
N SER A 196 -1.13 3.74 11.63
CA SER A 196 -2.04 3.07 10.69
C SER A 196 -3.51 3.29 11.08
N MET A 197 -4.42 2.86 10.23
CA MET A 197 -5.85 2.90 10.50
C MET A 197 -6.28 1.99 11.67
N ILE A 198 -5.43 1.02 12.06
CA ILE A 198 -5.82 -0.01 13.03
C ILE A 198 -6.09 0.58 14.42
N CYS A 199 -5.30 1.55 14.88
CA CYS A 199 -5.52 2.20 16.17
C CYS A 199 -6.88 2.91 16.21
N VAL A 200 -7.26 3.57 15.12
CA VAL A 200 -8.57 4.24 15.02
C VAL A 200 -9.70 3.21 15.06
N MET A 201 -9.58 2.13 14.30
CA MET A 201 -10.66 1.15 14.15
C MET A 201 -10.80 0.18 15.34
N THR A 202 -9.74 -0.02 16.13
CA THR A 202 -9.75 -1.00 17.23
C THR A 202 -9.65 -0.36 18.61
N GLU A 203 -8.95 0.77 18.73
CA GLU A 203 -8.71 1.46 20.00
C GLU A 203 -9.45 2.80 20.10
N HIS A 204 -10.08 3.25 19.01
CA HIS A 204 -10.80 4.53 18.92
C HIS A 204 -9.89 5.74 19.24
N ARG A 205 -8.62 5.67 18.86
CA ARG A 205 -7.63 6.72 19.09
C ARG A 205 -6.61 6.75 17.96
N GLY A 206 -6.09 7.93 17.63
CA GLY A 206 -5.13 8.03 16.53
C GLY A 206 -4.48 9.39 16.38
N THR A 207 -3.44 9.45 15.54
CA THR A 207 -2.83 10.67 15.04
C THR A 207 -3.48 11.08 13.71
N CYS A 208 -3.06 12.20 13.12
CA CYS A 208 -3.52 12.63 11.79
C CYS A 208 -3.38 11.52 10.71
N ALA A 209 -2.29 10.76 10.74
CA ALA A 209 -2.08 9.66 9.80
C ALA A 209 -3.11 8.52 9.99
N GLY A 210 -3.45 8.18 11.22
CA GLY A 210 -4.48 7.18 11.53
C GLY A 210 -5.86 7.61 11.04
N TYR A 211 -6.24 8.86 11.32
CA TYR A 211 -7.49 9.46 10.83
C TYR A 211 -7.56 9.45 9.31
N ALA A 212 -6.53 9.97 8.63
CA ALA A 212 -6.50 10.06 7.19
C ALA A 212 -6.54 8.68 6.50
N LYS A 213 -5.80 7.70 7.01
CA LYS A 213 -5.81 6.33 6.47
C LYS A 213 -7.15 5.63 6.71
N THR A 214 -7.79 5.85 7.86
CA THR A 214 -9.12 5.32 8.13
C THR A 214 -10.16 5.91 7.17
N PHE A 215 -10.13 7.22 6.97
CA PHE A 215 -11.00 7.89 6.01
C PHE A 215 -10.77 7.37 4.59
N GLN A 216 -9.51 7.29 4.12
CA GLN A 216 -9.18 6.75 2.81
C GLN A 216 -9.70 5.32 2.65
N TYR A 217 -9.44 4.45 3.62
CA TYR A 217 -9.93 3.06 3.60
C TYR A 217 -11.45 3.01 3.41
N LEU A 218 -12.20 3.73 4.24
CA LEU A 218 -13.67 3.73 4.18
C LEU A 218 -14.20 4.32 2.86
N MET A 219 -13.55 5.36 2.31
CA MET A 219 -13.91 5.90 0.99
C MET A 219 -13.72 4.86 -0.11
N LEU A 220 -12.56 4.20 -0.15
CA LEU A 220 -12.27 3.14 -1.13
C LEU A 220 -13.26 1.97 -1.00
N ARG A 221 -13.67 1.61 0.21
CA ARG A 221 -14.70 0.60 0.48
C ARG A 221 -16.10 1.00 -0.02
N LEU A 222 -16.39 2.30 -0.04
CA LEU A 222 -17.64 2.86 -0.60
C LEU A 222 -17.58 3.06 -2.12
N GLY A 223 -16.45 2.74 -2.76
CA GLY A 223 -16.23 2.94 -4.19
C GLY A 223 -15.95 4.39 -4.56
N ILE A 224 -15.53 5.22 -3.61
CA ILE A 224 -15.20 6.63 -3.81
C ILE A 224 -13.68 6.76 -3.89
N PRO A 225 -13.12 7.24 -5.02
CA PRO A 225 -11.68 7.45 -5.15
C PRO A 225 -11.15 8.43 -4.10
N CYS A 226 -10.10 8.01 -3.38
CA CYS A 226 -9.50 8.79 -2.32
C CYS A 226 -8.02 8.45 -2.19
N THR A 227 -7.19 9.45 -1.97
CA THR A 227 -5.75 9.28 -1.74
C THR A 227 -5.30 10.02 -0.50
N LEU A 228 -4.16 9.60 0.07
CA LEU A 228 -3.50 10.26 1.19
C LEU A 228 -2.63 11.40 0.66
N ALA A 229 -2.78 12.57 1.24
CA ALA A 229 -1.88 13.71 1.06
C ALA A 229 -0.98 13.86 2.28
N LEU A 230 0.30 14.13 2.03
CA LEU A 230 1.31 14.35 3.06
C LEU A 230 1.95 15.72 2.85
N GLY A 231 2.14 16.47 3.92
CA GLY A 231 2.70 17.81 3.85
C GLY A 231 3.07 18.34 5.25
N THR A 232 3.05 19.66 5.37
CA THR A 232 3.29 20.36 6.63
C THR A 232 2.04 21.09 7.06
N GLY A 233 1.63 20.90 8.30
CA GLY A 233 0.57 21.67 8.95
C GLY A 233 1.08 23.01 9.51
N GLU A 234 0.27 23.66 10.33
CA GLU A 234 0.67 24.84 11.08
C GLU A 234 1.89 24.52 11.96
N GLY A 235 2.86 25.45 12.03
CA GLY A 235 4.07 25.25 12.83
C GLY A 235 5.15 24.36 12.21
N SER A 236 5.02 23.96 10.93
CA SER A 236 5.97 23.08 10.20
C SER A 236 6.00 21.64 10.68
N GLU A 237 4.97 21.16 11.35
CA GLU A 237 4.83 19.76 11.72
C GLU A 237 4.37 18.92 10.52
N SER A 238 4.85 17.67 10.44
CA SER A 238 4.37 16.70 9.44
C SER A 238 2.88 16.45 9.63
N HIS A 239 2.12 16.57 8.56
CA HIS A 239 0.66 16.39 8.57
C HIS A 239 0.19 15.51 7.42
N GLY A 240 -0.88 14.73 7.68
CA GLY A 240 -1.53 13.88 6.69
C GLY A 240 -3.02 14.16 6.64
N TRP A 241 -3.55 14.34 5.41
CA TRP A 241 -4.97 14.53 5.14
C TRP A 241 -5.34 13.78 3.85
N ASN A 242 -6.54 13.98 3.31
CA ASN A 242 -7.01 13.26 2.14
C ASN A 242 -7.34 14.19 0.97
N ILE A 243 -7.27 13.65 -0.23
CA ILE A 243 -7.88 14.19 -1.44
C ILE A 243 -8.88 13.15 -1.93
N VAL A 244 -10.16 13.55 -2.04
CA VAL A 244 -11.28 12.66 -2.37
C VAL A 244 -12.02 13.17 -3.60
N GLU A 245 -12.47 12.26 -4.45
CA GLU A 245 -13.30 12.60 -5.60
C GLU A 245 -14.77 12.72 -5.17
N CYS A 246 -15.44 13.78 -5.62
CA CYS A 246 -16.86 13.98 -5.42
C CYS A 246 -17.49 14.65 -6.64
N GLY A 247 -18.37 13.93 -7.32
CA GLY A 247 -19.08 14.48 -8.48
C GLY A 247 -18.21 14.82 -9.69
N GLY A 248 -17.06 14.16 -9.83
CA GLY A 248 -16.10 14.36 -10.92
C GLY A 248 -14.99 15.38 -10.62
N ASP A 249 -15.01 16.02 -9.45
CA ASP A 249 -13.99 16.96 -8.99
C ASP A 249 -13.27 16.41 -7.73
N TRP A 250 -12.05 16.90 -7.48
CA TRP A 250 -11.23 16.49 -6.35
C TRP A 250 -11.20 17.57 -5.26
N TYR A 251 -11.41 17.14 -4.01
CA TYR A 251 -11.48 18.02 -2.84
C TYR A 251 -10.53 17.55 -1.74
N GLN A 252 -9.96 18.52 -1.02
CA GLN A 252 -9.20 18.22 0.19
C GLN A 252 -10.15 18.03 1.36
N VAL A 253 -9.89 16.98 2.16
CA VAL A 253 -10.63 16.66 3.37
C VAL A 253 -9.64 16.37 4.49
N ASP A 254 -9.74 17.13 5.56
CA ASP A 254 -8.93 16.94 6.77
C ASP A 254 -9.81 16.56 7.94
N VAL A 255 -9.83 15.26 8.26
CA VAL A 255 -10.67 14.72 9.34
C VAL A 255 -10.12 15.11 10.71
N THR A 256 -8.79 15.25 10.83
CA THR A 256 -8.14 15.62 12.07
C THR A 256 -8.50 17.05 12.51
N TRP A 257 -8.51 17.98 11.56
CA TRP A 257 -8.87 19.38 11.87
C TRP A 257 -10.35 19.56 12.16
N GLY A 258 -11.17 18.61 11.78
CA GLY A 258 -12.58 18.57 12.16
C GLY A 258 -12.82 18.07 13.58
N ASP A 259 -11.80 17.51 14.21
CA ASP A 259 -11.81 17.02 15.60
C ASP A 259 -10.87 17.88 16.49
N PRO A 260 -11.22 19.15 16.77
CA PRO A 260 -10.36 20.00 17.53
C PRO A 260 -10.31 19.55 18.99
N VAL A 261 -9.11 19.33 19.48
CA VAL A 261 -8.84 19.20 20.91
C VAL A 261 -8.45 20.59 21.47
N ASP A 262 -8.90 20.90 22.67
CA ASP A 262 -8.46 22.11 23.36
C ASP A 262 -7.01 21.99 23.88
N GLU A 263 -6.47 23.06 24.44
CA GLU A 263 -5.11 23.09 24.99
C GLU A 263 -4.86 22.05 26.12
N THR A 264 -5.91 21.43 26.62
CA THR A 264 -5.85 20.38 27.66
C THR A 264 -5.97 18.97 27.08
N GLY A 265 -6.21 18.84 25.76
CA GLY A 265 -6.50 17.56 25.09
C GLY A 265 -7.94 17.10 25.28
N ALA A 266 -8.82 17.93 25.81
CA ALA A 266 -10.25 17.63 25.86
C ALA A 266 -10.92 17.92 24.49
N PRO A 267 -11.97 17.17 24.11
CA PRO A 267 -12.71 17.42 22.88
C PRO A 267 -13.19 18.88 22.82
N GLY A 268 -12.73 19.62 21.80
CA GLY A 268 -13.20 20.94 21.51
C GLY A 268 -14.61 20.92 20.92
N THR A 269 -15.22 22.09 20.78
CA THR A 269 -16.44 22.20 19.99
C THR A 269 -16.09 22.07 18.53
N SER A 270 -16.65 21.04 17.85
CA SER A 270 -16.54 20.85 16.40
C SER A 270 -16.74 22.19 15.68
N LEU A 271 -15.73 22.64 14.94
CA LEU A 271 -15.89 23.78 14.05
C LEU A 271 -16.59 23.26 12.79
N ASP A 272 -17.84 23.67 12.60
CA ASP A 272 -18.56 23.48 11.33
C ASP A 272 -17.82 24.25 10.23
N TYR A 273 -16.92 23.58 9.52
CA TYR A 273 -16.42 24.04 8.23
C TYR A 273 -17.42 23.64 7.13
N THR A 274 -18.48 24.41 6.99
CA THR A 274 -19.41 24.35 5.85
C THR A 274 -18.93 25.25 4.73
#